data_abe8802076128f8b4760042f7dd48f08
#
_entry.id   abe8802076128f8b4760042f7dd48f08
#
_cell.length_a   1.000
_cell.length_b   1.000
_cell.length_c   1.000
_cell.angle_alpha   90.00
_cell.angle_beta   90.00
_cell.angle_gamma   90.00
#
_symmetry.space_group_name_H-M   'P 1'
#
loop_
_entity.id
_entity.type
_entity.pdbx_description
1 polymer ?
#
loop_
_entity_poly.entity_id
_entity_poly.type
_entity_poly.pdbx_seq_one_letter_code
_entity_poly.pdbx_strand_id
1 'polypeptide(L)'
;MNFFKRLTAIFVCFMISPLAGMCAPQGGTQRAGEISALIPAATRNAQPTKAKDEIDWNDLLKTEHSGRVRAGLTDGSILSVGSDSELRVVQHDGATQQTSLELSYGKVRNQVTNITKAGGKYELKTPNAVIGVIGTDFVAEFKSNKTTVICYKGKVKVTPLGKIVKSSGQQGSDNSVTLTDGQMVVITSTIPGAGFQPSNTPPDVAQNGLLSTDVPDGGNLPPPGKGGHGGFGHPIRTIIVGGGIAVGIGVGLGVGLGPGGSKCPVGSKSPSCG
;
A
#
# COMPACT_ATOMS: atom_id res chain seq x y z
N MET A 1 39.44 -33.92 63.95
CA MET A 1 38.98 -32.51 64.02
C MET A 1 39.14 -31.76 62.71
N ASN A 2 39.90 -32.26 61.70
CA ASN A 2 40.13 -31.59 60.43
C ASN A 2 39.20 -32.04 59.28
N PHE A 3 38.45 -33.14 59.44
CA PHE A 3 37.56 -33.65 58.41
C PHE A 3 36.26 -32.89 58.34
N PHE A 4 35.71 -32.48 59.49
CA PHE A 4 34.49 -31.68 59.56
C PHE A 4 34.65 -30.23 59.07
N LYS A 5 35.82 -29.62 59.22
CA LYS A 5 36.09 -28.29 58.71
C LYS A 5 36.23 -28.22 57.18
N ARG A 6 36.60 -29.33 56.52
CA ARG A 6 36.70 -29.42 55.07
C ARG A 6 35.32 -29.68 54.41
N LEU A 7 34.41 -30.36 55.14
CA LEU A 7 33.08 -30.63 54.63
C LEU A 7 32.16 -29.36 54.66
N THR A 8 32.33 -28.54 55.67
CA THR A 8 31.56 -27.26 55.77
C THR A 8 32.06 -26.21 54.72
N ALA A 9 33.33 -26.22 54.37
CA ALA A 9 33.84 -25.31 53.31
C ALA A 9 33.32 -25.64 51.90
N ILE A 10 33.07 -26.91 51.59
CA ILE A 10 32.53 -27.35 50.30
C ILE A 10 31.02 -27.03 50.22
N PHE A 11 30.28 -27.10 51.36
CA PHE A 11 28.85 -26.80 51.36
C PHE A 11 28.52 -25.31 51.24
N VAL A 12 29.41 -24.45 51.74
CA VAL A 12 29.24 -23.00 51.63
C VAL A 12 29.56 -22.49 50.22
N CYS A 13 30.52 -23.13 49.50
CA CYS A 13 30.83 -22.76 48.11
C CYS A 13 29.70 -23.14 47.12
N PHE A 14 28.82 -24.10 47.44
CA PHE A 14 27.75 -24.50 46.55
C PHE A 14 26.50 -23.60 46.67
N MET A 15 26.37 -22.81 47.76
CA MET A 15 25.29 -21.86 47.96
C MET A 15 25.52 -20.45 47.37
N ILE A 16 26.73 -20.19 46.85
CA ILE A 16 27.07 -18.94 46.17
C ILE A 16 27.19 -19.23 44.66
N SER A 17 26.27 -19.99 44.10
CA SER A 17 26.04 -19.92 42.65
C SER A 17 25.43 -18.57 42.34
N PRO A 18 26.14 -17.68 41.62
CA PRO A 18 25.45 -16.51 41.09
C PRO A 18 24.35 -17.07 40.21
N LEU A 19 23.11 -16.68 40.50
CA LEU A 19 22.07 -16.69 39.48
C LEU A 19 22.65 -15.85 38.34
N ALA A 20 23.36 -16.53 37.41
CA ALA A 20 23.58 -16.00 36.10
C ALA A 20 22.19 -15.80 35.54
N GLY A 21 21.63 -14.63 35.77
CA GLY A 21 20.43 -14.19 35.10
C GLY A 21 20.67 -14.44 33.63
N MET A 22 19.94 -15.41 33.09
CA MET A 22 19.79 -15.52 31.65
C MET A 22 19.24 -14.18 31.20
N CYS A 23 20.16 -13.27 30.86
CA CYS A 23 19.86 -12.12 30.03
C CYS A 23 19.44 -12.72 28.68
N ALA A 24 18.19 -13.18 28.60
CA ALA A 24 17.58 -13.46 27.33
C ALA A 24 17.76 -12.19 26.52
N PRO A 25 18.29 -12.24 25.29
CA PRO A 25 18.29 -11.09 24.44
C PRO A 25 16.82 -10.68 24.35
N GLN A 26 16.50 -9.56 24.98
CA GLN A 26 15.23 -8.87 24.72
C GLN A 26 15.39 -8.42 23.27
N GLY A 27 14.93 -9.25 22.36
CA GLY A 27 14.70 -8.85 20.99
C GLY A 27 13.65 -7.75 21.03
N GLY A 28 14.10 -6.54 21.34
CA GLY A 28 13.26 -5.36 21.24
C GLY A 28 12.75 -5.34 19.81
N THR A 29 11.44 -5.39 19.65
CA THR A 29 10.81 -5.17 18.37
C THR A 29 11.31 -3.83 17.85
N GLN A 30 11.95 -3.83 16.68
CA GLN A 30 12.45 -2.59 16.11
C GLN A 30 11.27 -1.84 15.51
N ARG A 31 11.07 -0.61 15.96
CA ARG A 31 10.01 0.27 15.48
C ARG A 31 10.24 0.61 14.01
N ALA A 32 9.25 0.33 13.18
CA ALA A 32 9.24 0.67 11.76
C ALA A 32 8.54 2.01 11.50
N GLY A 33 7.52 2.35 12.28
CA GLY A 33 6.73 3.55 12.05
C GLY A 33 5.51 3.64 12.97
N GLU A 34 4.49 4.35 12.50
CA GLU A 34 3.20 4.46 13.19
C GLU A 34 2.03 4.57 12.21
N ILE A 35 0.85 4.20 12.65
CA ILE A 35 -0.39 4.39 11.91
C ILE A 35 -0.81 5.86 12.03
N SER A 36 -0.69 6.62 10.94
CA SER A 36 -1.05 8.04 10.92
C SER A 36 -2.56 8.26 10.79
N ALA A 37 -3.25 7.41 10.03
CA ALA A 37 -4.70 7.46 9.87
C ALA A 37 -5.23 6.08 9.46
N LEU A 38 -6.51 5.81 9.74
CA LEU A 38 -7.16 4.59 9.28
C LEU A 38 -8.66 4.82 9.06
N ILE A 39 -9.21 4.01 8.16
CA ILE A 39 -10.65 3.77 8.07
C ILE A 39 -10.89 2.40 8.72
N PRO A 40 -11.76 2.27 9.73
CA PRO A 40 -12.05 0.96 10.39
C PRO A 40 -12.57 -0.05 9.35
N ALA A 41 -12.32 -1.17 9.58
CA ALA A 41 -11.92 -2.43 9.91
C ALA A 41 -10.48 -2.78 9.47
N ALA A 42 -9.55 -2.50 10.33
CA ALA A 42 -8.14 -2.85 10.12
C ALA A 42 -7.58 -3.51 11.39
N THR A 43 -6.66 -4.42 11.20
CA THR A 43 -5.98 -5.13 12.28
C THR A 43 -4.47 -5.07 12.12
N ARG A 44 -3.76 -5.09 13.23
CA ARG A 44 -2.33 -5.32 13.33
C ARG A 44 -2.10 -6.61 14.12
N ASN A 45 -1.45 -7.61 13.53
CA ASN A 45 -1.23 -8.93 14.15
C ASN A 45 -2.53 -9.56 14.67
N ALA A 46 -3.60 -9.51 13.86
CA ALA A 46 -4.94 -10.01 14.16
C ALA A 46 -5.66 -9.27 15.32
N GLN A 47 -5.11 -8.19 15.85
CA GLN A 47 -5.77 -7.34 16.83
C GLN A 47 -6.28 -6.04 16.18
N PRO A 48 -7.47 -5.54 16.55
CA PRO A 48 -7.94 -4.24 16.07
C PRO A 48 -6.91 -3.16 16.31
N THR A 49 -6.66 -2.32 15.32
CA THR A 49 -5.68 -1.23 15.39
C THR A 49 -6.34 0.14 15.28
N LYS A 50 -5.65 1.18 15.74
CA LYS A 50 -6.11 2.57 15.75
C LYS A 50 -5.00 3.52 15.29
N ALA A 51 -5.35 4.76 15.03
CA ALA A 51 -4.37 5.81 14.75
C ALA A 51 -3.41 6.00 15.94
N LYS A 52 -2.15 6.26 15.63
CA LYS A 52 -1.01 6.37 16.55
C LYS A 52 -0.52 5.06 17.15
N ASP A 53 -1.07 3.92 16.74
CA ASP A 53 -0.45 2.63 17.08
C ASP A 53 0.90 2.52 16.37
N GLU A 54 1.91 2.05 17.11
CA GLU A 54 3.24 1.80 16.57
C GLU A 54 3.23 0.59 15.64
N ILE A 55 4.07 0.62 14.64
CA ILE A 55 4.31 -0.50 13.73
C ILE A 55 5.74 -0.95 13.95
N ASP A 56 5.90 -2.24 14.22
CA ASP A 56 7.19 -2.89 14.44
C ASP A 56 7.57 -3.79 13.26
N TRP A 57 8.81 -4.26 13.28
CA TRP A 57 9.26 -5.27 12.32
C TRP A 57 8.43 -6.55 12.48
N ASN A 58 8.15 -7.19 11.37
CA ASN A 58 7.30 -8.37 11.21
C ASN A 58 5.81 -8.14 11.48
N ASP A 59 5.37 -6.92 11.75
CA ASP A 59 3.95 -6.63 11.89
C ASP A 59 3.18 -6.92 10.61
N LEU A 60 2.01 -7.53 10.80
CA LEU A 60 1.06 -7.83 9.74
C LEU A 60 -0.11 -6.85 9.82
N LEU A 61 -0.23 -5.98 8.84
CA LEU A 61 -1.36 -5.08 8.66
C LEU A 61 -2.37 -5.72 7.73
N LYS A 62 -3.60 -5.88 8.20
CA LYS A 62 -4.69 -6.42 7.41
C LYS A 62 -5.87 -5.47 7.42
N THR A 63 -6.46 -5.25 6.25
CA THR A 63 -7.67 -4.44 6.05
C THR A 63 -8.78 -5.28 5.47
N GLU A 64 -10.00 -5.03 5.91
CA GLU A 64 -11.19 -5.64 5.37
C GLU A 64 -11.82 -4.77 4.26
N HIS A 65 -12.98 -5.17 3.75
CA HIS A 65 -13.61 -4.58 2.56
C HIS A 65 -13.76 -3.05 2.59
N SER A 66 -14.02 -2.45 3.74
CA SER A 66 -14.12 -0.98 3.89
C SER A 66 -12.88 -0.37 4.56
N GLY A 67 -12.00 -1.20 5.11
CA GLY A 67 -10.85 -0.76 5.89
C GLY A 67 -9.73 -0.22 5.01
N ARG A 68 -9.00 0.77 5.52
CA ARG A 68 -7.75 1.27 4.92
C ARG A 68 -6.83 1.74 6.04
N VAL A 69 -5.53 1.63 5.82
CA VAL A 69 -4.52 2.08 6.77
C VAL A 69 -3.52 2.99 6.07
N ARG A 70 -3.23 4.13 6.68
CA ARG A 70 -2.10 4.97 6.31
C ARG A 70 -1.07 4.92 7.42
N ALA A 71 0.15 4.54 7.08
CA ALA A 71 1.26 4.41 7.99
C ALA A 71 2.41 5.31 7.56
N GLY A 72 3.00 6.03 8.51
CA GLY A 72 4.25 6.75 8.34
C GLY A 72 5.42 5.92 8.84
N LEU A 73 6.41 5.70 8.00
CA LEU A 73 7.65 5.01 8.37
C LEU A 73 8.66 6.00 8.97
N THR A 74 9.63 5.50 9.73
CA THR A 74 10.61 6.33 10.44
C THR A 74 11.56 7.11 9.51
N ASP A 75 11.66 6.72 8.23
CA ASP A 75 12.42 7.44 7.19
C ASP A 75 11.60 8.52 6.47
N GLY A 76 10.34 8.73 6.86
CA GLY A 76 9.40 9.66 6.24
C GLY A 76 8.64 9.09 5.05
N SER A 77 8.87 7.82 4.68
CA SER A 77 8.06 7.14 3.67
C SER A 77 6.65 6.88 4.17
N ILE A 78 5.67 6.89 3.26
CA ILE A 78 4.26 6.67 3.59
C ILE A 78 3.75 5.42 2.88
N LEU A 79 3.10 4.55 3.64
CA LEU A 79 2.38 3.38 3.15
C LEU A 79 0.88 3.65 3.26
N SER A 80 0.14 3.41 2.17
CA SER A 80 -1.32 3.47 2.19
C SER A 80 -1.87 2.12 1.73
N VAL A 81 -2.31 1.32 2.69
CA VAL A 81 -2.87 -0.02 2.48
C VAL A 81 -4.34 0.13 2.13
N GLY A 82 -4.72 -0.36 0.96
CA GLY A 82 -6.10 -0.30 0.45
C GLY A 82 -7.02 -1.31 1.14
N SER A 83 -8.28 -1.37 0.71
CA SER A 83 -9.24 -2.37 1.21
C SER A 83 -8.84 -3.78 0.79
N ASP A 84 -9.33 -4.78 1.53
CA ASP A 84 -9.11 -6.21 1.24
C ASP A 84 -7.62 -6.51 0.98
N SER A 85 -6.75 -6.06 1.89
CA SER A 85 -5.30 -6.14 1.70
C SER A 85 -4.60 -6.71 2.92
N GLU A 86 -3.47 -7.36 2.67
CA GLU A 86 -2.59 -7.90 3.71
C GLU A 86 -1.13 -7.57 3.38
N LEU A 87 -0.54 -6.74 4.23
CA LEU A 87 0.82 -6.24 4.10
C LEU A 87 1.63 -6.57 5.36
N ARG A 88 2.78 -7.20 5.20
CA ARG A 88 3.77 -7.42 6.26
C ARG A 88 4.90 -6.42 6.14
N VAL A 89 5.25 -5.77 7.25
CA VAL A 89 6.46 -4.96 7.36
C VAL A 89 7.58 -5.87 7.85
N VAL A 90 8.28 -6.54 6.92
CA VAL A 90 9.31 -7.52 7.28
C VAL A 90 10.46 -6.86 8.01
N GLN A 91 10.91 -5.72 7.49
CA GLN A 91 12.00 -4.93 8.05
C GLN A 91 11.85 -3.47 7.62
N HIS A 92 12.14 -2.55 8.51
CA HIS A 92 12.32 -1.14 8.17
C HIS A 92 13.32 -0.47 9.11
N ASP A 93 14.45 -0.05 8.58
CA ASP A 93 15.46 0.71 9.29
C ASP A 93 15.60 2.10 8.64
N GLY A 94 15.07 3.14 9.28
CA GLY A 94 15.15 4.50 8.78
C GLY A 94 16.57 5.07 8.77
N ALA A 95 17.47 4.59 9.62
CA ALA A 95 18.85 5.07 9.69
C ALA A 95 19.68 4.57 8.50
N THR A 96 19.52 3.31 8.11
CA THR A 96 20.19 2.71 6.95
C THR A 96 19.37 2.80 5.67
N GLN A 97 18.12 3.25 5.76
CA GLN A 97 17.14 3.30 4.67
C GLN A 97 16.95 1.94 4.00
N GLN A 98 16.86 0.88 4.82
CA GLN A 98 16.58 -0.46 4.36
C GLN A 98 15.14 -0.82 4.71
N THR A 99 14.33 -1.09 3.70
CA THR A 99 12.92 -1.46 3.86
C THR A 99 12.62 -2.71 3.04
N SER A 100 11.97 -3.68 3.68
CA SER A 100 11.45 -4.89 3.05
C SER A 100 10.01 -5.10 3.49
N LEU A 101 9.11 -5.16 2.51
CA LEU A 101 7.68 -5.35 2.68
C LEU A 101 7.22 -6.58 1.91
N GLU A 102 6.13 -7.20 2.36
CA GLU A 102 5.46 -8.29 1.65
C GLU A 102 3.96 -8.01 1.55
N LEU A 103 3.45 -7.96 0.32
CA LEU A 103 2.03 -7.85 0.01
C LEU A 103 1.52 -9.23 -0.38
N SER A 104 0.77 -9.90 0.52
CA SER A 104 0.19 -11.23 0.28
C SER A 104 -0.98 -11.16 -0.69
N TYR A 105 -1.83 -10.14 -0.55
CA TYR A 105 -2.93 -9.82 -1.46
C TYR A 105 -3.40 -8.38 -1.25
N GLY A 106 -4.18 -7.87 -2.20
CA GLY A 106 -4.75 -6.53 -2.15
C GLY A 106 -3.85 -5.47 -2.77
N LYS A 107 -3.87 -4.27 -2.23
CA LYS A 107 -3.28 -3.08 -2.84
C LYS A 107 -2.56 -2.22 -1.80
N VAL A 108 -1.41 -1.69 -2.18
CA VAL A 108 -0.67 -0.72 -1.38
C VAL A 108 -0.08 0.38 -2.27
N ARG A 109 -0.22 1.64 -1.86
CA ARG A 109 0.51 2.77 -2.41
C ARG A 109 1.70 3.06 -1.51
N ASN A 110 2.84 3.26 -2.12
CA ASN A 110 4.10 3.55 -1.45
C ASN A 110 4.61 4.90 -1.95
N GLN A 111 4.69 5.87 -1.04
CA GLN A 111 5.34 7.15 -1.29
C GLN A 111 6.70 7.11 -0.58
N VAL A 112 7.72 6.69 -1.32
CA VAL A 112 9.05 6.40 -0.77
C VAL A 112 9.91 7.63 -0.82
N THR A 113 10.50 8.00 0.32
CA THR A 113 11.51 9.07 0.38
C THR A 113 12.75 8.68 -0.41
N ASN A 114 13.48 9.69 -0.91
CA ASN A 114 14.66 9.43 -1.71
C ASN A 114 15.75 8.72 -0.88
N ILE A 115 16.20 7.56 -1.34
CA ILE A 115 17.27 6.78 -0.70
C ILE A 115 18.61 7.41 -1.04
N THR A 116 19.29 7.91 -0.01
CA THR A 116 20.59 8.59 -0.14
C THR A 116 21.73 7.84 0.55
N LYS A 117 21.39 6.85 1.39
CA LYS A 117 22.39 6.06 2.13
C LYS A 117 23.00 4.99 1.24
N ALA A 118 24.30 4.82 1.34
CA ALA A 118 25.00 3.71 0.68
C ALA A 118 24.45 2.37 1.18
N GLY A 119 24.02 1.51 0.25
CA GLY A 119 23.37 0.23 0.59
C GLY A 119 21.90 0.34 0.99
N GLY A 120 21.33 1.54 1.01
CA GLY A 120 19.90 1.73 1.22
C GLY A 120 19.09 1.03 0.13
N LYS A 121 17.96 0.44 0.50
CA LYS A 121 17.14 -0.38 -0.37
C LYS A 121 15.68 -0.34 0.06
N TYR A 122 14.78 -0.13 -0.88
CA TYR A 122 13.35 -0.31 -0.66
C TYR A 122 12.82 -1.41 -1.57
N GLU A 123 12.27 -2.44 -0.97
CA GLU A 123 11.76 -3.63 -1.65
C GLU A 123 10.34 -3.96 -1.18
N LEU A 124 9.45 -4.15 -2.14
CA LEU A 124 8.12 -4.72 -1.92
C LEU A 124 8.03 -6.04 -2.67
N LYS A 125 7.75 -7.12 -1.96
CA LYS A 125 7.54 -8.45 -2.53
C LYS A 125 6.06 -8.75 -2.65
N THR A 126 5.69 -9.36 -3.76
CA THR A 126 4.40 -10.02 -3.98
C THR A 126 4.64 -11.50 -4.27
N PRO A 127 3.63 -12.36 -4.29
CA PRO A 127 3.83 -13.78 -4.58
C PRO A 127 4.49 -14.08 -5.94
N ASN A 128 4.44 -13.16 -6.91
CA ASN A 128 5.00 -13.38 -8.25
C ASN A 128 5.96 -12.29 -8.74
N ALA A 129 6.28 -11.28 -7.93
CA ALA A 129 7.21 -10.22 -8.31
C ALA A 129 7.96 -9.63 -7.11
N VAL A 130 9.13 -9.07 -7.38
CA VAL A 130 9.89 -8.20 -6.47
C VAL A 130 9.95 -6.81 -7.10
N ILE A 131 9.57 -5.80 -6.34
CA ILE A 131 9.50 -4.40 -6.76
C ILE A 131 10.53 -3.63 -5.97
N GLY A 132 11.54 -3.05 -6.65
CA GLY A 132 12.60 -2.24 -6.05
C GLY A 132 12.52 -0.80 -6.51
N VAL A 133 12.74 0.16 -5.60
CA VAL A 133 12.65 1.60 -5.89
C VAL A 133 13.72 2.42 -5.16
N ILE A 134 13.93 3.66 -5.63
CA ILE A 134 14.84 4.65 -5.03
C ILE A 134 14.13 6.02 -5.02
N GLY A 135 13.17 6.22 -4.11
CA GLY A 135 12.43 7.49 -4.04
C GLY A 135 11.37 7.62 -5.13
N THR A 136 10.22 7.03 -4.88
CA THR A 136 9.21 6.78 -5.90
C THR A 136 7.82 6.83 -5.29
N ASP A 137 6.83 7.32 -6.03
CA ASP A 137 5.41 7.16 -5.72
C ASP A 137 4.82 6.11 -6.66
N PHE A 138 4.39 4.98 -6.11
CA PHE A 138 3.86 3.88 -6.89
C PHE A 138 2.77 3.12 -6.14
N VAL A 139 1.92 2.44 -6.90
CA VAL A 139 0.94 1.48 -6.40
C VAL A 139 1.32 0.09 -6.86
N ALA A 140 1.23 -0.86 -5.94
CA ALA A 140 1.29 -2.29 -6.25
C ALA A 140 -0.01 -2.95 -5.81
N GLU A 141 -0.57 -3.80 -6.66
CA GLU A 141 -1.74 -4.62 -6.39
C GLU A 141 -1.45 -6.07 -6.73
N PHE A 142 -1.74 -6.98 -5.79
CA PHE A 142 -1.75 -8.42 -6.07
C PHE A 142 -3.17 -8.95 -5.92
N LYS A 143 -3.75 -9.36 -7.04
CA LYS A 143 -5.12 -9.90 -7.10
C LYS A 143 -5.23 -10.93 -8.21
N SER A 144 -5.97 -12.02 -7.96
CA SER A 144 -6.22 -13.07 -8.95
C SER A 144 -4.94 -13.59 -9.62
N ASN A 145 -3.89 -13.82 -8.81
CA ASN A 145 -2.57 -14.30 -9.26
C ASN A 145 -1.83 -13.36 -10.24
N LYS A 146 -2.16 -12.08 -10.19
CA LYS A 146 -1.54 -11.01 -10.99
C LYS A 146 -0.99 -9.93 -10.08
N THR A 147 0.24 -9.48 -10.34
CA THR A 147 0.78 -8.25 -9.77
C THR A 147 0.68 -7.14 -10.79
N THR A 148 -0.03 -6.09 -10.45
CA THR A 148 -0.08 -4.84 -11.23
C THR A 148 0.74 -3.79 -10.49
N VAL A 149 1.67 -3.15 -11.19
CA VAL A 149 2.49 -2.07 -10.65
C VAL A 149 2.30 -0.83 -11.49
N ILE A 150 1.99 0.30 -10.85
CA ILE A 150 1.79 1.61 -11.48
C ILE A 150 2.80 2.57 -10.89
N CYS A 151 3.64 3.18 -11.73
CA CYS A 151 4.58 4.24 -11.33
C CYS A 151 3.94 5.61 -11.57
N TYR A 152 3.70 6.39 -10.51
CA TYR A 152 3.21 7.77 -10.63
C TYR A 152 4.34 8.76 -10.77
N LYS A 153 5.45 8.53 -10.04
CA LYS A 153 6.62 9.39 -10.06
C LYS A 153 7.88 8.61 -9.72
N GLY A 154 8.94 8.81 -10.48
CA GLY A 154 10.25 8.21 -10.26
C GLY A 154 10.51 6.99 -11.13
N LYS A 155 11.21 6.00 -10.60
CA LYS A 155 11.56 4.77 -11.32
C LYS A 155 11.30 3.56 -10.46
N VAL A 156 10.62 2.56 -11.03
CA VAL A 156 10.29 1.29 -10.36
C VAL A 156 10.90 0.14 -11.15
N LYS A 157 11.78 -0.64 -10.52
CA LYS A 157 12.30 -1.88 -11.10
C LYS A 157 11.42 -3.04 -10.64
N VAL A 158 10.80 -3.74 -11.56
CA VAL A 158 9.95 -4.91 -11.29
C VAL A 158 10.63 -6.15 -11.82
N THR A 159 10.90 -7.11 -10.94
CA THR A 159 11.52 -8.39 -11.26
C THR A 159 10.52 -9.52 -11.01
N PRO A 160 10.01 -10.20 -12.04
CA PRO A 160 9.11 -11.33 -11.87
C PRO A 160 9.79 -12.48 -11.12
N LEU A 161 9.04 -13.11 -10.21
CA LEU A 161 9.44 -14.35 -9.53
C LEU A 161 8.87 -15.54 -10.34
N GLY A 162 9.75 -16.35 -10.89
CA GLY A 162 9.35 -17.52 -11.67
C GLY A 162 10.24 -17.75 -12.90
N LYS A 163 10.17 -18.94 -13.45
CA LYS A 163 10.87 -19.26 -14.69
C LYS A 163 10.12 -18.65 -15.87
N ILE A 164 10.61 -17.52 -16.38
CA ILE A 164 10.15 -17.02 -17.67
C ILE A 164 10.80 -17.89 -18.73
N VAL A 165 10.01 -18.69 -19.42
CA VAL A 165 10.47 -19.42 -20.61
C VAL A 165 10.63 -18.39 -21.71
N LYS A 166 11.86 -17.96 -21.97
CA LYS A 166 12.17 -17.05 -23.09
C LYS A 166 11.94 -17.79 -24.39
N SER A 167 11.13 -17.24 -25.27
CA SER A 167 11.11 -17.63 -26.69
C SER A 167 12.48 -17.28 -27.26
N SER A 168 13.08 -18.25 -27.94
CA SER A 168 14.44 -18.28 -28.46
C SER A 168 14.94 -16.95 -29.04
N GLY A 169 16.05 -16.43 -28.52
CA GLY A 169 16.91 -15.48 -29.19
C GLY A 169 17.39 -14.24 -28.46
N GLN A 170 16.89 -13.90 -27.29
CA GLN A 170 17.41 -12.75 -26.52
C GLN A 170 18.05 -13.20 -25.20
N GLN A 171 19.36 -13.24 -25.21
CA GLN A 171 20.22 -13.45 -24.06
C GLN A 171 20.40 -12.13 -23.29
N GLY A 172 19.39 -11.78 -22.51
CA GLY A 172 19.47 -10.71 -21.51
C GLY A 172 19.35 -11.34 -20.13
N SER A 173 20.37 -11.18 -19.27
CA SER A 173 20.47 -11.81 -17.95
C SER A 173 19.48 -11.27 -16.92
N ASP A 174 18.75 -10.22 -17.19
CA ASP A 174 17.82 -9.58 -16.26
C ASP A 174 16.38 -9.63 -16.79
N ASN A 175 15.55 -10.46 -16.17
CA ASN A 175 14.11 -10.51 -16.44
C ASN A 175 13.35 -9.33 -15.84
N SER A 176 14.04 -8.25 -15.46
CA SER A 176 13.44 -7.10 -14.82
C SER A 176 12.95 -6.07 -15.83
N VAL A 177 11.86 -5.39 -15.47
CA VAL A 177 11.26 -4.28 -16.22
C VAL A 177 11.41 -3.02 -15.39
N THR A 178 11.83 -1.92 -16.01
CA THR A 178 11.87 -0.61 -15.34
C THR A 178 10.71 0.25 -15.83
N LEU A 179 9.89 0.71 -14.90
CA LEU A 179 8.82 1.67 -15.14
C LEU A 179 9.31 3.08 -14.84
N THR A 180 8.83 4.05 -15.61
CA THR A 180 8.98 5.48 -15.36
C THR A 180 7.61 6.11 -15.13
N ASP A 181 7.59 7.43 -14.93
CA ASP A 181 6.37 8.20 -14.65
C ASP A 181 5.23 7.87 -15.60
N GLY A 182 4.06 7.56 -15.04
CA GLY A 182 2.84 7.24 -15.80
C GLY A 182 2.81 5.85 -16.43
N GLN A 183 3.80 5.01 -16.19
CA GLN A 183 3.85 3.66 -16.74
C GLN A 183 3.34 2.60 -15.76
N MET A 184 2.83 1.51 -16.30
CA MET A 184 2.42 0.32 -15.56
C MET A 184 2.93 -0.96 -16.20
N VAL A 185 2.95 -2.02 -15.39
CA VAL A 185 3.17 -3.40 -15.85
C VAL A 185 2.26 -4.36 -15.11
N VAL A 186 1.85 -5.41 -15.79
CA VAL A 186 1.09 -6.53 -15.20
C VAL A 186 1.93 -7.80 -15.30
N ILE A 187 2.24 -8.39 -14.15
CA ILE A 187 2.97 -9.65 -14.03
C ILE A 187 1.96 -10.76 -13.74
N THR A 188 1.94 -11.78 -14.60
CA THR A 188 1.10 -12.98 -14.43
C THR A 188 1.98 -14.21 -14.36
N SER A 189 1.64 -15.17 -13.51
CA SER A 189 2.41 -16.41 -13.36
C SER A 189 2.27 -17.36 -14.55
N THR A 190 1.37 -17.08 -15.51
CA THR A 190 0.84 -18.08 -16.44
C THR A 190 1.20 -17.86 -17.90
N ILE A 191 2.02 -16.87 -18.27
CA ILE A 191 2.32 -16.65 -19.70
C ILE A 191 3.76 -17.08 -20.00
N PRO A 192 3.96 -18.26 -20.62
CA PRO A 192 5.23 -18.62 -21.20
C PRO A 192 5.51 -17.71 -22.41
N GLY A 193 6.63 -17.01 -22.40
CA GLY A 193 7.18 -16.35 -23.60
C GLY A 193 6.72 -14.93 -23.91
N ALA A 194 5.73 -14.37 -23.23
CA ALA A 194 5.41 -12.95 -23.36
C ALA A 194 6.34 -12.15 -22.43
N GLY A 195 7.29 -11.41 -23.00
CA GLY A 195 8.07 -10.45 -22.25
C GLY A 195 7.15 -9.43 -21.59
N PHE A 196 7.32 -9.17 -20.29
CA PHE A 196 6.60 -8.11 -19.60
C PHE A 196 7.09 -6.78 -20.16
N GLN A 197 6.18 -5.99 -20.72
CA GLN A 197 6.50 -4.70 -21.30
C GLN A 197 5.82 -3.59 -20.49
N PRO A 198 6.50 -2.47 -20.23
CA PRO A 198 5.86 -1.27 -19.72
C PRO A 198 4.81 -0.77 -20.70
N SER A 199 3.68 -0.35 -20.18
CA SER A 199 2.63 0.34 -20.95
C SER A 199 2.25 1.63 -20.25
N ASN A 200 1.71 2.60 -21.00
CA ASN A 200 1.15 3.80 -20.41
C ASN A 200 -0.06 3.41 -19.55
N THR A 201 -0.15 4.00 -18.36
CA THR A 201 -1.28 3.75 -17.46
C THR A 201 -2.49 4.51 -17.96
N PRO A 202 -3.63 3.84 -18.22
CA PRO A 202 -4.87 4.52 -18.53
C PRO A 202 -5.28 5.46 -17.39
N PRO A 203 -5.85 6.66 -17.66
CA PRO A 203 -6.18 7.65 -16.64
C PRO A 203 -7.14 7.14 -15.56
N ASP A 204 -8.12 6.33 -15.93
CA ASP A 204 -9.09 5.70 -15.02
C ASP A 204 -8.41 4.69 -14.09
N VAL A 205 -7.44 3.91 -14.58
CA VAL A 205 -6.67 2.95 -13.80
C VAL A 205 -5.75 3.69 -12.83
N ALA A 206 -5.09 4.76 -13.28
CA ALA A 206 -4.25 5.60 -12.44
C ALA A 206 -5.06 6.23 -11.30
N GLN A 207 -6.20 6.84 -11.61
CA GLN A 207 -7.07 7.47 -10.63
C GLN A 207 -7.64 6.44 -9.63
N ASN A 208 -8.06 5.28 -10.10
CA ASN A 208 -8.57 4.22 -9.23
C ASN A 208 -7.48 3.71 -8.26
N GLY A 209 -6.24 3.59 -8.71
CA GLY A 209 -5.09 3.25 -7.87
C GLY A 209 -4.96 4.23 -6.69
N LEU A 210 -5.05 5.53 -6.95
CA LEU A 210 -4.97 6.57 -5.92
C LEU A 210 -6.17 6.53 -4.97
N LEU A 211 -7.40 6.58 -5.50
CA LEU A 211 -8.62 6.64 -4.70
C LEU A 211 -8.83 5.41 -3.82
N SER A 212 -8.43 4.23 -4.30
CA SER A 212 -8.60 2.98 -3.54
C SER A 212 -7.63 2.81 -2.37
N THR A 213 -6.57 3.60 -2.34
CA THR A 213 -5.56 3.62 -1.27
C THR A 213 -5.60 4.91 -0.44
N ASP A 214 -6.45 5.87 -0.81
CA ASP A 214 -6.52 7.15 -0.10
C ASP A 214 -7.16 6.98 1.28
N VAL A 215 -6.45 7.50 2.29
CA VAL A 215 -6.93 7.64 3.67
C VAL A 215 -6.81 9.12 4.00
N PRO A 216 -7.94 9.83 4.20
CA PRO A 216 -7.91 11.25 4.54
C PRO A 216 -7.10 11.53 5.79
N ASP A 217 -6.27 12.56 5.76
CA ASP A 217 -5.51 12.98 6.94
C ASP A 217 -6.48 13.49 8.03
N GLY A 218 -6.35 12.93 9.23
CA GLY A 218 -6.97 13.49 10.45
C GLY A 218 -8.44 13.15 10.68
N GLY A 219 -8.97 12.12 10.06
CA GLY A 219 -10.36 11.73 10.26
C GLY A 219 -10.53 10.37 10.92
N ASN A 220 -10.99 10.36 12.16
CA ASN A 220 -11.86 9.29 12.64
C ASN A 220 -13.17 9.41 11.83
N LEU A 221 -13.17 8.93 10.60
CA LEU A 221 -14.42 8.86 9.84
C LEU A 221 -15.33 7.86 10.55
N PRO A 222 -16.59 8.23 10.85
CA PRO A 222 -17.54 7.29 11.40
C PRO A 222 -17.69 6.09 10.44
N PRO A 223 -17.91 4.87 10.95
CA PRO A 223 -18.13 3.72 10.11
C PRO A 223 -19.25 4.00 9.11
N PRO A 224 -19.14 3.51 7.88
CA PRO A 224 -20.17 3.73 6.87
C PRO A 224 -21.50 3.20 7.40
N GLY A 225 -22.46 4.09 7.58
CA GLY A 225 -23.80 3.77 8.01
C GLY A 225 -24.41 2.72 7.08
N LYS A 226 -25.03 1.68 7.66
CA LYS A 226 -25.80 0.67 6.91
C LYS A 226 -26.77 1.38 5.96
N GLY A 227 -26.69 1.00 4.70
CA GLY A 227 -27.30 1.60 3.54
C GLY A 227 -28.71 2.16 3.74
N GLY A 228 -28.84 3.44 3.46
CA GLY A 228 -30.08 4.06 3.04
C GLY A 228 -29.95 4.38 1.55
N HIS A 229 -30.82 3.84 0.74
CA HIS A 229 -30.98 4.23 -0.65
C HIS A 229 -31.43 5.70 -0.68
N GLY A 230 -30.59 6.58 -1.18
CA GLY A 230 -30.93 8.00 -1.31
C GLY A 230 -29.89 8.76 -2.11
N GLY A 231 -30.22 9.08 -3.35
CA GLY A 231 -29.87 10.29 -4.11
C GLY A 231 -28.38 10.58 -4.32
N PHE A 232 -27.95 10.44 -5.54
CA PHE A 232 -26.64 10.88 -6.06
C PHE A 232 -26.51 12.40 -5.94
N GLY A 233 -25.73 12.86 -4.97
CA GLY A 233 -25.18 14.20 -4.92
C GLY A 233 -23.70 14.11 -4.74
N HIS A 234 -22.94 14.25 -5.82
CA HIS A 234 -21.48 14.30 -5.74
C HIS A 234 -21.04 15.71 -5.31
N PRO A 235 -20.37 15.88 -4.15
CA PRO A 235 -19.56 17.07 -3.96
C PRO A 235 -18.22 16.82 -4.65
N ILE A 236 -17.97 17.55 -5.73
CA ILE A 236 -16.65 17.66 -6.35
C ILE A 236 -15.71 18.28 -5.31
N ARG A 237 -14.86 17.48 -4.67
CA ARG A 237 -13.76 18.00 -3.86
C ARG A 237 -12.58 18.28 -4.79
N THR A 238 -12.30 19.58 -4.94
CA THR A 238 -11.08 20.07 -5.60
C THR A 238 -9.86 19.57 -4.81
N ILE A 239 -9.08 18.68 -5.42
CA ILE A 239 -7.76 18.29 -4.90
C ILE A 239 -6.80 19.38 -5.35
N ILE A 240 -6.30 20.18 -4.41
CA ILE A 240 -5.19 21.11 -4.66
C ILE A 240 -3.91 20.27 -4.68
N VAL A 241 -3.45 19.92 -5.87
CA VAL A 241 -2.07 19.48 -6.09
C VAL A 241 -1.23 20.73 -6.21
N GLY A 242 -0.26 20.89 -5.34
CA GLY A 242 0.56 22.08 -5.24
C GLY A 242 1.20 22.52 -6.57
N GLY A 243 0.99 23.78 -6.91
CA GLY A 243 1.72 24.49 -7.96
C GLY A 243 0.99 24.61 -9.28
N GLY A 244 0.03 25.53 -9.40
CA GLY A 244 -0.54 25.95 -10.68
C GLY A 244 -2.02 26.36 -10.54
N ILE A 245 -2.25 27.68 -10.52
CA ILE A 245 -3.61 28.25 -10.49
C ILE A 245 -4.21 28.10 -11.88
N ALA A 246 -5.23 27.25 -12.05
CA ALA A 246 -6.13 27.31 -13.17
C ALA A 246 -7.51 27.68 -12.62
N VAL A 247 -7.91 28.95 -12.80
CA VAL A 247 -9.22 29.47 -12.49
C VAL A 247 -10.15 29.10 -13.63
N GLY A 248 -11.00 28.11 -13.42
CA GLY A 248 -12.15 27.80 -14.27
C GLY A 248 -13.40 28.41 -13.67
N ILE A 249 -13.84 29.58 -14.15
CA ILE A 249 -15.10 30.17 -13.77
C ILE A 249 -16.23 29.49 -14.57
N GLY A 250 -16.96 28.60 -13.94
CA GLY A 250 -18.23 28.08 -14.44
C GLY A 250 -19.38 28.88 -13.83
N VAL A 251 -19.86 29.90 -14.55
CA VAL A 251 -21.07 30.63 -14.18
C VAL A 251 -22.29 29.82 -14.59
N GLY A 252 -22.91 29.17 -13.66
CA GLY A 252 -24.25 28.57 -13.83
C GLY A 252 -25.32 29.53 -13.39
N LEU A 253 -25.90 30.30 -14.32
CA LEU A 253 -27.10 31.07 -14.09
C LEU A 253 -28.32 30.14 -14.05
N GLY A 254 -28.80 29.84 -12.87
CA GLY A 254 -30.12 29.22 -12.66
C GLY A 254 -31.21 30.28 -12.63
N VAL A 255 -31.97 30.42 -13.70
CA VAL A 255 -33.22 31.17 -13.70
C VAL A 255 -34.36 30.18 -13.48
N GLY A 256 -34.98 30.25 -12.32
CA GLY A 256 -36.23 29.57 -12.04
C GLY A 256 -37.39 30.36 -12.58
N LEU A 257 -38.27 29.73 -13.35
CA LEU A 257 -39.64 30.16 -13.57
C LEU A 257 -40.56 28.95 -13.50
N GLY A 258 -41.60 29.13 -12.74
CA GLY A 258 -42.62 28.18 -12.37
C GLY A 258 -43.66 27.86 -13.47
N PRO A 259 -44.78 27.22 -13.11
CA PRO A 259 -45.49 26.28 -13.96
C PRO A 259 -46.52 26.96 -14.87
N GLY A 260 -46.54 26.57 -16.13
CA GLY A 260 -47.58 26.98 -17.07
C GLY A 260 -47.82 25.87 -18.09
N GLY A 261 -48.99 25.29 -18.01
CA GLY A 261 -49.46 24.24 -18.87
C GLY A 261 -49.75 24.67 -20.28
N SER A 262 -49.96 23.72 -21.09
CA SER A 262 -50.90 23.59 -22.21
C SER A 262 -50.31 23.26 -23.57
N LYS A 263 -50.89 22.18 -24.06
CA LYS A 263 -51.32 21.88 -25.43
C LYS A 263 -50.33 21.44 -26.48
N CYS A 264 -50.45 20.16 -26.79
CA CYS A 264 -50.12 19.62 -28.10
C CYS A 264 -50.96 20.23 -29.22
N PRO A 265 -50.46 20.37 -30.42
CA PRO A 265 -51.26 20.25 -31.63
C PRO A 265 -51.01 18.93 -32.36
N VAL A 266 -52.14 18.41 -32.77
CA VAL A 266 -52.32 17.25 -33.63
C VAL A 266 -51.90 17.58 -35.07
N GLY A 267 -51.31 16.60 -35.76
CA GLY A 267 -51.40 16.52 -37.22
C GLY A 267 -50.06 16.41 -37.94
N SER A 268 -49.69 15.28 -38.41
CA SER A 268 -49.85 14.72 -39.75
C SER A 268 -48.79 13.71 -40.10
N LYS A 269 -49.32 12.51 -40.42
CA LYS A 269 -48.89 11.59 -41.51
C LYS A 269 -47.44 11.13 -41.62
N SER A 270 -47.35 9.83 -41.43
CA SER A 270 -46.35 8.94 -42.03
C SER A 270 -46.30 9.05 -43.56
N PRO A 271 -45.19 8.60 -44.19
CA PRO A 271 -45.29 7.29 -44.79
C PRO A 271 -44.10 6.35 -44.56
N SER A 272 -44.46 5.10 -44.60
CA SER A 272 -43.72 3.90 -44.69
C SER A 272 -42.77 3.79 -45.91
N CYS A 273 -41.86 2.86 -45.80
CA CYS A 273 -41.14 2.04 -46.82
C CYS A 273 -39.63 2.15 -46.64
N GLY A 274 -38.94 1.10 -46.56
CA GLY A 274 -38.70 -0.10 -47.20
C GLY A 274 -37.69 -0.94 -46.40
#